data_73411deded569c4a5ec2261dc026875c
#
_entry.id   73411deded569c4a5ec2261dc026875c
#
_cell.length_a   1.000
_cell.length_b   1.000
_cell.length_c   1.000
_cell.angle_alpha   90.00
_cell.angle_beta   90.00
_cell.angle_gamma   90.00
#
_symmetry.space_group_name_H-M   'P 1'
#
loop_
_entity.id
_entity.type
_entity.pdbx_description
1 polymer ?
#
loop_
_entity_poly.entity_id
_entity_poly.type
_entity_poly.pdbx_seq_one_letter_code
_entity_poly.pdbx_strand_id
1 'polypeptide(L)'
;MRIGVPKESAPEQRLVAATPQTVGKLVDLGYEVVVEEGAGNGASIPDALYTAAGATVVDTAAAWGADVVITVDGPGDGDVERLSEGATLVARLAPDDTPELVEALRARGLTALNLMSVPRISRAQALDVLSTMSNVSGYRGIIEAAESYAGMFGGQVTAAGSTPPARVFVIGAGVAGLAALGAAGSLGAEVRAYDVRADVAEQIESMGATFVRVAAESQESADGYAKELTADQEAATAAVYAAESAAADVVVSTALIRGKAPITITAEMVAAMKPGSVVVDLAASGGGNCELTVPGEKIVTDNGVTIIGYTDLPGRMPKHTSQLYGTNIVNLMKLLTPGKDGELVLDLADVVQRGITVTQAGEILWPPPPVQVSAAPAPAPAAPVEAAPAAPAPVAAPKKKGNGALVGGAITAALVVAAVAFSTATFASHLTVFALAVVVGFYVVTGVTHSLHTPLMAQTNAISGIILVGSLLQIGSDNLVVTILAVVAATFASINIFGGFSVASRMLAMFQKEA
;
A
#
# COMPACT_ATOMS: atom_id res chain seq x y z
N MET A 1 7.72 -33.64 -0.15
CA MET A 1 8.42 -33.11 -1.36
C MET A 1 9.56 -32.19 -0.95
N ARG A 2 10.53 -31.99 -1.84
CA ARG A 2 11.67 -31.08 -1.63
C ARG A 2 11.46 -29.78 -2.39
N ILE A 3 11.66 -28.63 -1.71
CA ILE A 3 11.68 -27.30 -2.34
C ILE A 3 13.12 -26.86 -2.56
N GLY A 4 13.47 -26.52 -3.80
CA GLY A 4 14.75 -25.96 -4.17
C GLY A 4 14.69 -24.45 -4.33
N VAL A 5 15.67 -23.76 -3.75
CA VAL A 5 15.87 -22.30 -3.86
C VAL A 5 17.22 -22.08 -4.53
N PRO A 6 17.29 -22.06 -5.85
CA PRO A 6 18.54 -21.80 -6.56
C PRO A 6 18.96 -20.31 -6.44
N LYS A 7 20.20 -20.05 -6.75
CA LYS A 7 20.68 -18.70 -7.03
C LYS A 7 20.07 -18.22 -8.34
N GLU A 8 19.63 -16.96 -8.36
CA GLU A 8 19.05 -16.36 -9.56
C GLU A 8 20.06 -16.36 -10.73
N SER A 9 19.57 -16.65 -11.93
CA SER A 9 20.41 -16.81 -13.12
C SER A 9 20.96 -15.49 -13.65
N ALA A 10 20.18 -14.40 -13.51
CA ALA A 10 20.62 -13.07 -13.95
C ALA A 10 21.67 -12.51 -12.95
N PRO A 11 22.89 -12.17 -13.41
CA PRO A 11 23.97 -11.71 -12.52
C PRO A 11 23.63 -10.45 -11.72
N GLU A 12 22.79 -9.58 -12.27
CA GLU A 12 22.32 -8.35 -11.64
C GLU A 12 21.19 -8.58 -10.64
N GLN A 13 20.51 -9.75 -10.66
CA GLN A 13 19.44 -10.06 -9.73
C GLN A 13 19.98 -10.29 -8.32
N ARG A 14 19.59 -9.43 -7.42
CA ARG A 14 20.04 -9.45 -6.02
C ARG A 14 19.05 -10.06 -5.06
N LEU A 15 17.82 -10.33 -5.53
CA LEU A 15 16.79 -10.97 -4.74
C LEU A 15 17.05 -12.46 -4.62
N VAL A 16 16.41 -13.08 -3.63
CA VAL A 16 16.33 -14.53 -3.47
C VAL A 16 14.89 -14.91 -3.14
N ALA A 17 14.42 -16.03 -3.67
CA ALA A 17 13.01 -16.42 -3.56
C ALA A 17 12.58 -16.81 -2.14
N ALA A 18 13.51 -17.21 -1.28
CA ALA A 18 13.24 -17.49 0.13
C ALA A 18 14.29 -16.84 1.04
N THR A 19 13.86 -16.42 2.22
CA THR A 19 14.72 -15.96 3.31
C THR A 19 14.71 -16.99 4.45
N PRO A 20 15.63 -16.95 5.41
CA PRO A 20 15.61 -17.88 6.55
C PRO A 20 14.25 -17.93 7.27
N GLN A 21 13.59 -16.78 7.43
CA GLN A 21 12.27 -16.72 8.06
C GLN A 21 11.18 -17.45 7.22
N THR A 22 11.23 -17.34 5.90
CA THR A 22 10.27 -18.01 5.02
C THR A 22 10.60 -19.49 4.84
N VAL A 23 11.87 -19.86 4.87
CA VAL A 23 12.33 -21.26 4.92
C VAL A 23 11.73 -21.97 6.13
N GLY A 24 11.82 -21.41 7.34
CA GLY A 24 11.20 -22.02 8.52
C GLY A 24 9.71 -22.29 8.33
N LYS A 25 8.97 -21.36 7.69
CA LYS A 25 7.54 -21.53 7.40
C LYS A 25 7.26 -22.61 6.33
N LEU A 26 8.17 -22.82 5.37
CA LEU A 26 8.06 -23.91 4.39
C LEU A 26 8.34 -25.26 5.04
N VAL A 27 9.31 -25.32 5.96
CA VAL A 27 9.58 -26.52 6.77
C VAL A 27 8.36 -26.86 7.65
N ASP A 28 7.71 -25.86 8.27
CA ASP A 28 6.47 -26.04 9.05
C ASP A 28 5.29 -26.55 8.21
N LEU A 29 5.33 -26.39 6.88
CA LEU A 29 4.37 -26.99 5.95
C LEU A 29 4.71 -28.44 5.56
N GLY A 30 5.79 -29.00 6.09
CA GLY A 30 6.23 -30.38 5.84
C GLY A 30 7.23 -30.56 4.70
N TYR A 31 7.73 -29.47 4.10
CA TYR A 31 8.72 -29.56 3.02
C TYR A 31 10.15 -29.72 3.54
N GLU A 32 10.95 -30.50 2.84
CA GLU A 32 12.41 -30.41 2.89
C GLU A 32 12.85 -29.22 2.03
N VAL A 33 13.60 -28.27 2.60
CA VAL A 33 14.06 -27.09 1.85
C VAL A 33 15.56 -27.17 1.60
N VAL A 34 15.96 -27.06 0.34
CA VAL A 34 17.37 -26.98 -0.08
C VAL A 34 17.63 -25.60 -0.71
N VAL A 35 18.74 -24.99 -0.37
CA VAL A 35 19.14 -23.66 -0.87
C VAL A 35 20.50 -23.77 -1.52
N GLU A 36 20.66 -23.23 -2.72
CA GLU A 36 21.95 -23.21 -3.41
C GLU A 36 22.96 -22.36 -2.63
N GLU A 37 24.20 -22.84 -2.55
CA GLU A 37 25.30 -22.11 -1.92
C GLU A 37 25.42 -20.69 -2.47
N GLY A 38 25.38 -19.69 -1.58
CA GLY A 38 25.47 -18.28 -1.92
C GLY A 38 24.23 -17.66 -2.56
N ALA A 39 23.09 -18.37 -2.65
CA ALA A 39 21.85 -17.83 -3.23
C ALA A 39 21.38 -16.53 -2.54
N GLY A 40 21.58 -16.42 -1.24
CA GLY A 40 21.19 -15.25 -0.44
C GLY A 40 22.18 -14.08 -0.43
N ASN A 41 23.36 -14.22 -1.04
CA ASN A 41 24.44 -13.23 -0.94
C ASN A 41 24.02 -11.83 -1.44
N GLY A 42 23.27 -11.77 -2.54
CA GLY A 42 22.74 -10.51 -3.10
C GLY A 42 21.84 -9.76 -2.13
N ALA A 43 21.11 -10.48 -1.26
CA ALA A 43 20.25 -9.95 -0.21
C ALA A 43 20.94 -9.80 1.16
N SER A 44 22.27 -10.01 1.22
CA SER A 44 23.07 -10.00 2.45
C SER A 44 22.63 -11.08 3.45
N ILE A 45 22.25 -12.26 2.96
CA ILE A 45 21.82 -13.42 3.74
C ILE A 45 22.85 -14.53 3.55
N PRO A 46 23.75 -14.77 4.52
CA PRO A 46 24.74 -15.85 4.43
C PRO A 46 24.11 -17.23 4.65
N ASP A 47 24.73 -18.26 4.06
CA ASP A 47 24.25 -19.64 4.06
C ASP A 47 24.00 -20.21 5.47
N ALA A 48 24.82 -19.81 6.44
CA ALA A 48 24.66 -20.24 7.84
C ALA A 48 23.27 -19.88 8.43
N LEU A 49 22.64 -18.81 7.97
CA LEU A 49 21.30 -18.42 8.42
C LEU A 49 20.21 -19.36 7.82
N TYR A 50 20.40 -19.84 6.61
CA TYR A 50 19.51 -20.82 6.00
C TYR A 50 19.60 -22.18 6.72
N THR A 51 20.83 -22.62 7.02
CA THR A 51 21.06 -23.83 7.80
C THR A 51 20.42 -23.75 9.19
N ALA A 52 20.58 -22.61 9.87
CA ALA A 52 19.95 -22.36 11.18
C ALA A 52 18.41 -22.35 11.12
N ALA A 53 17.83 -22.03 9.96
CA ALA A 53 16.37 -22.03 9.71
C ALA A 53 15.83 -23.41 9.28
N GLY A 54 16.68 -24.44 9.18
CA GLY A 54 16.28 -25.81 8.84
C GLY A 54 16.44 -26.17 7.36
N ALA A 55 17.07 -25.33 6.53
CA ALA A 55 17.41 -25.71 5.16
C ALA A 55 18.75 -26.45 5.08
N THR A 56 18.92 -27.22 4.04
CA THR A 56 20.20 -27.80 3.64
C THR A 56 20.82 -26.95 2.52
N VAL A 57 22.07 -26.51 2.70
CA VAL A 57 22.82 -25.82 1.64
C VAL A 57 23.40 -26.85 0.68
N VAL A 58 23.16 -26.65 -0.61
CA VAL A 58 23.49 -27.63 -1.66
C VAL A 58 24.14 -26.94 -2.87
N ASP A 59 24.61 -27.73 -3.83
CA ASP A 59 25.07 -27.24 -5.13
C ASP A 59 23.90 -26.87 -6.07
N THR A 60 24.24 -26.21 -7.18
CA THR A 60 23.28 -25.78 -8.21
C THR A 60 22.41 -26.93 -8.71
N ALA A 61 23.01 -28.10 -9.00
CA ALA A 61 22.28 -29.25 -9.57
C ALA A 61 21.24 -29.79 -8.59
N ALA A 62 21.56 -29.89 -7.31
CA ALA A 62 20.63 -30.36 -6.28
C ALA A 62 19.51 -29.35 -6.00
N ALA A 63 19.77 -28.05 -6.09
CA ALA A 63 18.74 -27.01 -5.92
C ALA A 63 17.75 -27.01 -7.09
N TRP A 64 18.23 -27.04 -8.33
CA TRP A 64 17.37 -27.07 -9.52
C TRP A 64 16.69 -28.42 -9.73
N GLY A 65 17.26 -29.52 -9.24
CA GLY A 65 16.71 -30.88 -9.34
C GLY A 65 15.65 -31.22 -8.28
N ALA A 66 15.15 -30.26 -7.50
CA ALA A 66 14.10 -30.45 -6.50
C ALA A 66 12.72 -30.70 -7.13
N ASP A 67 11.77 -31.23 -6.34
CA ASP A 67 10.39 -31.49 -6.79
C ASP A 67 9.64 -30.19 -7.07
N VAL A 68 9.92 -29.16 -6.28
CA VAL A 68 9.39 -27.80 -6.45
C VAL A 68 10.57 -26.83 -6.47
N VAL A 69 10.71 -26.03 -7.51
CA VAL A 69 11.75 -25.00 -7.61
C VAL A 69 11.10 -23.64 -7.54
N ILE A 70 11.58 -22.81 -6.61
CA ILE A 70 11.10 -21.44 -6.44
C ILE A 70 12.20 -20.45 -6.77
N THR A 71 11.93 -19.56 -7.74
CA THR A 71 12.83 -18.48 -8.19
C THR A 71 12.11 -17.14 -8.17
N VAL A 72 12.86 -16.05 -8.21
CA VAL A 72 12.29 -14.71 -8.37
C VAL A 72 11.89 -14.49 -9.81
N ASP A 73 12.81 -14.68 -10.73
CA ASP A 73 12.58 -14.56 -12.17
C ASP A 73 12.45 -15.93 -12.83
N GLY A 74 12.00 -15.98 -14.07
CA GLY A 74 11.97 -17.19 -14.86
C GLY A 74 13.39 -17.78 -15.03
N PRO A 75 13.49 -19.09 -15.31
CA PRO A 75 14.77 -19.74 -15.52
C PRO A 75 15.54 -19.12 -16.69
N GLY A 76 16.85 -19.02 -16.55
CA GLY A 76 17.76 -18.59 -17.62
C GLY A 76 18.07 -19.70 -18.61
N ASP A 77 18.98 -19.40 -19.55
CA ASP A 77 19.44 -20.35 -20.55
C ASP A 77 20.07 -21.59 -19.87
N GLY A 78 19.60 -22.77 -20.23
CA GLY A 78 20.09 -24.06 -19.68
C GLY A 78 19.57 -24.43 -18.30
N ASP A 79 18.76 -23.60 -17.64
CA ASP A 79 18.21 -23.94 -16.31
C ASP A 79 17.00 -24.85 -16.43
N VAL A 80 16.23 -24.73 -17.52
CA VAL A 80 15.08 -25.62 -17.78
C VAL A 80 15.51 -27.07 -17.85
N GLU A 81 16.70 -27.36 -18.41
CA GLU A 81 17.26 -28.71 -18.50
C GLU A 81 17.68 -29.29 -17.15
N ARG A 82 17.94 -28.45 -16.16
CA ARG A 82 18.28 -28.87 -14.78
C ARG A 82 17.07 -29.26 -13.94
N LEU A 83 15.88 -28.77 -14.32
CA LEU A 83 14.65 -29.12 -13.63
C LEU A 83 14.35 -30.63 -13.80
N SER A 84 13.92 -31.31 -12.75
CA SER A 84 13.47 -32.69 -12.82
C SER A 84 12.21 -32.81 -13.69
N GLU A 85 12.04 -33.92 -14.42
CA GLU A 85 10.79 -34.17 -15.16
C GLU A 85 9.58 -34.15 -14.22
N GLY A 86 8.52 -33.45 -14.62
CA GLY A 86 7.30 -33.31 -13.80
C GLY A 86 7.42 -32.38 -12.59
N ALA A 87 8.58 -31.73 -12.38
CA ALA A 87 8.75 -30.77 -11.28
C ALA A 87 7.83 -29.55 -11.43
N THR A 88 7.59 -28.89 -10.32
CA THR A 88 6.84 -27.62 -10.28
C THR A 88 7.81 -26.44 -10.19
N LEU A 89 7.69 -25.49 -11.12
CA LEU A 89 8.39 -24.21 -11.10
C LEU A 89 7.44 -23.11 -10.64
N VAL A 90 7.85 -22.32 -9.66
CA VAL A 90 7.12 -21.13 -9.17
C VAL A 90 8.01 -19.91 -9.34
N ALA A 91 7.61 -18.98 -10.21
CA ALA A 91 8.42 -17.82 -10.58
C ALA A 91 7.56 -16.65 -11.06
N ARG A 92 8.18 -15.49 -11.24
CA ARG A 92 7.65 -14.42 -12.08
C ARG A 92 7.93 -14.80 -13.53
N LEU A 93 6.90 -15.17 -14.25
CA LEU A 93 6.99 -15.51 -15.67
C LEU A 93 6.33 -14.42 -16.51
N ALA A 94 6.73 -14.31 -17.76
CA ALA A 94 6.13 -13.43 -18.77
C ALA A 94 5.71 -14.27 -19.99
N PRO A 95 4.68 -15.12 -19.89
CA PRO A 95 4.35 -16.10 -20.91
C PRO A 95 4.06 -15.51 -22.30
N ASP A 96 3.54 -14.27 -22.34
CA ASP A 96 3.25 -13.58 -23.62
C ASP A 96 4.52 -13.09 -24.29
N ASP A 97 5.56 -12.77 -23.51
CA ASP A 97 6.85 -12.23 -24.03
C ASP A 97 7.88 -13.35 -24.25
N THR A 98 7.69 -14.54 -23.65
CA THR A 98 8.65 -15.67 -23.73
C THR A 98 7.94 -16.99 -24.12
N PRO A 99 7.32 -17.08 -25.31
CA PRO A 99 6.62 -18.27 -25.76
C PRO A 99 7.54 -19.51 -25.89
N GLU A 100 8.82 -19.31 -26.21
CA GLU A 100 9.82 -20.38 -26.30
C GLU A 100 10.07 -21.03 -24.94
N LEU A 101 10.11 -20.24 -23.86
CA LEU A 101 10.22 -20.75 -22.49
C LEU A 101 9.00 -21.57 -22.12
N VAL A 102 7.79 -21.10 -22.45
CA VAL A 102 6.55 -21.82 -22.19
C VAL A 102 6.53 -23.17 -22.90
N GLU A 103 6.98 -23.22 -24.14
CA GLU A 103 7.10 -24.47 -24.90
C GLU A 103 8.15 -25.42 -24.34
N ALA A 104 9.30 -24.90 -23.87
CA ALA A 104 10.33 -25.72 -23.21
C ALA A 104 9.82 -26.35 -21.90
N LEU A 105 9.09 -25.58 -21.08
CA LEU A 105 8.46 -26.06 -19.85
C LEU A 105 7.41 -27.14 -20.15
N ARG A 106 6.57 -26.91 -21.16
CA ARG A 106 5.58 -27.89 -21.62
C ARG A 106 6.21 -29.19 -22.10
N ALA A 107 7.24 -29.10 -22.94
CA ALA A 107 7.90 -30.26 -23.54
C ALA A 107 8.52 -31.21 -22.50
N ARG A 108 8.92 -30.68 -21.34
CA ARG A 108 9.43 -31.45 -20.20
C ARG A 108 8.35 -31.91 -19.20
N GLY A 109 7.08 -31.65 -19.50
CA GLY A 109 5.95 -32.00 -18.62
C GLY A 109 5.93 -31.25 -17.30
N LEU A 110 6.60 -30.09 -17.22
CA LEU A 110 6.69 -29.30 -15.99
C LEU A 110 5.39 -28.60 -15.65
N THR A 111 5.12 -28.46 -14.37
CA THR A 111 4.08 -27.55 -13.88
C THR A 111 4.70 -26.17 -13.64
N ALA A 112 4.22 -25.15 -14.35
CA ALA A 112 4.75 -23.79 -14.21
C ALA A 112 3.67 -22.86 -13.66
N LEU A 113 3.97 -22.21 -12.52
CA LEU A 113 3.08 -21.31 -11.81
C LEU A 113 3.64 -19.87 -11.89
N ASN A 114 2.87 -18.98 -12.52
CA ASN A 114 3.24 -17.58 -12.72
C ASN A 114 2.69 -16.68 -11.61
N LEU A 115 3.54 -16.14 -10.77
CA LEU A 115 3.14 -15.23 -9.69
C LEU A 115 2.70 -13.85 -10.16
N MET A 116 2.98 -13.48 -11.41
CA MET A 116 2.52 -12.20 -11.98
C MET A 116 1.05 -12.23 -12.42
N SER A 117 0.45 -13.42 -12.51
CA SER A 117 -0.94 -13.62 -12.96
C SER A 117 -1.92 -13.96 -11.83
N VAL A 118 -1.56 -13.71 -10.59
CA VAL A 118 -2.46 -13.87 -9.45
C VAL A 118 -3.72 -13.02 -9.65
N PRO A 119 -4.93 -13.62 -9.62
CA PRO A 119 -6.16 -12.88 -9.86
C PRO A 119 -6.44 -11.87 -8.74
N ARG A 120 -6.92 -10.68 -9.12
CA ARG A 120 -7.21 -9.57 -8.19
C ARG A 120 -8.53 -9.78 -7.45
N ILE A 121 -8.56 -10.76 -6.56
CA ILE A 121 -9.68 -11.05 -5.66
C ILE A 121 -9.23 -11.03 -4.21
N SER A 122 -10.14 -10.76 -3.28
CA SER A 122 -9.80 -10.51 -1.85
C SER A 122 -9.00 -11.64 -1.21
N ARG A 123 -9.32 -12.92 -1.50
CA ARG A 123 -8.61 -14.06 -0.91
C ARG A 123 -7.20 -14.30 -1.50
N ALA A 124 -6.87 -13.69 -2.64
CA ALA A 124 -5.58 -13.82 -3.30
C ALA A 124 -4.61 -12.66 -3.01
N GLN A 125 -5.04 -11.63 -2.27
CA GLN A 125 -4.21 -10.45 -2.00
C GLN A 125 -2.86 -10.79 -1.36
N ALA A 126 -2.82 -11.79 -0.48
CA ALA A 126 -1.60 -12.22 0.19
C ALA A 126 -0.59 -12.92 -0.76
N LEU A 127 -1.03 -13.30 -1.97
CA LEU A 127 -0.21 -13.92 -3.01
C LEU A 127 0.23 -12.90 -4.08
N ASP A 128 -0.32 -11.68 -4.09
CA ASP A 128 -0.12 -10.68 -5.14
C ASP A 128 1.30 -10.10 -5.11
N VAL A 129 2.18 -10.75 -5.85
CA VAL A 129 3.58 -10.33 -6.04
C VAL A 129 3.66 -9.00 -6.79
N LEU A 130 2.76 -8.74 -7.74
CA LEU A 130 2.76 -7.49 -8.48
C LEU A 130 2.54 -6.29 -7.54
N SER A 131 1.58 -6.38 -6.63
CA SER A 131 1.36 -5.36 -5.60
C SER A 131 2.54 -5.26 -4.63
N THR A 132 3.13 -6.38 -4.23
CA THR A 132 4.32 -6.40 -3.38
C THR A 132 5.48 -5.64 -4.01
N MET A 133 5.82 -5.95 -5.26
CA MET A 133 6.90 -5.31 -5.99
C MET A 133 6.61 -3.83 -6.29
N SER A 134 5.36 -3.50 -6.62
CA SER A 134 4.92 -2.12 -6.83
C SER A 134 5.08 -1.25 -5.58
N ASN A 135 4.73 -1.78 -4.40
CA ASN A 135 4.91 -1.06 -3.13
C ASN A 135 6.39 -0.73 -2.89
N VAL A 136 7.28 -1.72 -3.05
CA VAL A 136 8.73 -1.52 -2.88
C VAL A 136 9.27 -0.54 -3.92
N SER A 137 8.80 -0.62 -5.18
CA SER A 137 9.20 0.31 -6.25
C SER A 137 8.84 1.75 -5.90
N GLY A 138 7.63 1.99 -5.41
CA GLY A 138 7.19 3.33 -5.00
C GLY A 138 8.04 3.91 -3.88
N TYR A 139 8.30 3.12 -2.83
CA TYR A 139 9.20 3.52 -1.76
C TYR A 139 10.61 3.80 -2.27
N ARG A 140 11.20 2.85 -3.02
CA ARG A 140 12.58 3.00 -3.53
C ARG A 140 12.69 4.16 -4.51
N GLY A 141 11.68 4.42 -5.33
CA GLY A 141 11.68 5.56 -6.26
C GLY A 141 11.87 6.88 -5.55
N ILE A 142 11.25 7.09 -4.40
CA ILE A 142 11.46 8.29 -3.58
C ILE A 142 12.88 8.34 -2.99
N ILE A 143 13.46 7.21 -2.59
CA ILE A 143 14.84 7.18 -2.08
C ILE A 143 15.84 7.52 -3.20
N GLU A 144 15.63 7.05 -4.43
CA GLU A 144 16.45 7.41 -5.59
C GLU A 144 16.29 8.90 -5.94
N ALA A 145 15.05 9.43 -5.84
CA ALA A 145 14.81 10.85 -6.02
C ALA A 145 15.53 11.68 -4.95
N ALA A 146 15.47 11.27 -3.69
CA ALA A 146 16.11 11.98 -2.58
C ALA A 146 17.63 11.99 -2.67
N GLU A 147 18.22 10.93 -3.21
CA GLU A 147 19.67 10.86 -3.48
C GLU A 147 20.09 11.77 -4.65
N SER A 148 19.21 11.87 -5.66
CA SER A 148 19.52 12.63 -6.88
C SER A 148 19.13 14.11 -6.81
N TYR A 149 18.18 14.47 -5.94
CA TYR A 149 17.74 15.85 -5.74
C TYR A 149 18.75 16.60 -4.88
N ALA A 150 19.26 17.73 -5.37
CA ALA A 150 20.28 18.51 -4.69
C ALA A 150 19.73 19.36 -3.50
N GLY A 151 18.42 19.32 -3.23
CA GLY A 151 17.74 20.01 -2.13
C GLY A 151 17.38 19.08 -0.97
N MET A 152 16.73 19.66 0.04
CA MET A 152 16.21 18.93 1.20
C MET A 152 14.74 18.57 1.00
N PHE A 153 14.35 17.33 1.30
CA PHE A 153 12.94 16.92 1.25
C PHE A 153 12.12 17.61 2.33
N GLY A 154 12.60 17.63 3.58
CA GLY A 154 11.95 18.32 4.69
C GLY A 154 12.43 19.77 4.80
N GLY A 155 11.52 20.69 5.12
CA GLY A 155 11.85 22.06 5.43
C GLY A 155 12.81 22.15 6.62
N GLN A 156 13.78 23.06 6.56
CA GLN A 156 14.77 23.27 7.61
C GLN A 156 14.78 24.71 8.09
N VAL A 157 15.07 24.89 9.39
CA VAL A 157 15.27 26.20 10.01
C VAL A 157 16.61 26.19 10.73
N THR A 158 17.48 27.12 10.36
CA THR A 158 18.81 27.31 10.97
C THR A 158 19.03 28.76 11.35
N ALA A 159 20.11 29.04 12.08
CA ALA A 159 20.50 30.42 12.35
C ALA A 159 20.84 31.24 11.09
N ALA A 160 21.17 30.56 9.97
CA ALA A 160 21.45 31.18 8.68
C ALA A 160 20.18 31.44 7.83
N GLY A 161 19.01 30.95 8.26
CA GLY A 161 17.76 31.06 7.54
C GLY A 161 16.97 29.76 7.44
N SER A 162 15.91 29.76 6.65
CA SER A 162 15.03 28.60 6.43
C SER A 162 15.00 28.19 4.96
N THR A 163 14.84 26.89 4.74
CA THR A 163 14.55 26.30 3.42
C THR A 163 13.14 25.71 3.43
N PRO A 164 12.33 25.91 2.37
CA PRO A 164 11.04 25.24 2.27
C PRO A 164 11.24 23.74 2.05
N PRO A 165 10.21 22.90 2.33
CA PRO A 165 10.22 21.50 1.94
C PRO A 165 10.19 21.36 0.41
N ALA A 166 10.73 20.24 -0.09
CA ALA A 166 10.62 19.87 -1.49
C ALA A 166 9.15 19.62 -1.85
N ARG A 167 8.76 20.03 -3.05
CA ARG A 167 7.43 19.73 -3.60
C ARG A 167 7.49 18.48 -4.46
N VAL A 168 6.82 17.44 -4.01
CA VAL A 168 6.74 16.15 -4.70
C VAL A 168 5.36 16.01 -5.35
N PHE A 169 5.33 15.75 -6.65
CA PHE A 169 4.11 15.46 -7.40
C PHE A 169 4.09 14.00 -7.83
N VAL A 170 3.02 13.27 -7.49
CA VAL A 170 2.85 11.85 -7.82
C VAL A 170 1.70 11.68 -8.80
N ILE A 171 1.98 11.07 -9.95
CA ILE A 171 1.01 10.74 -10.99
C ILE A 171 0.63 9.27 -10.87
N GLY A 172 -0.62 9.01 -10.48
CA GLY A 172 -1.15 7.69 -10.17
C GLY A 172 -1.04 7.35 -8.68
N ALA A 173 -2.17 7.01 -8.07
CA ALA A 173 -2.28 6.61 -6.65
C ALA A 173 -2.68 5.14 -6.50
N GLY A 174 -2.10 4.27 -7.33
CA GLY A 174 -2.09 2.82 -7.11
C GLY A 174 -1.12 2.44 -5.98
N VAL A 175 -0.83 1.15 -5.84
CA VAL A 175 0.05 0.64 -4.77
C VAL A 175 1.42 1.33 -4.76
N ALA A 176 2.04 1.51 -5.94
CA ALA A 176 3.33 2.20 -6.07
C ALA A 176 3.23 3.69 -5.71
N GLY A 177 2.19 4.38 -6.21
CA GLY A 177 1.99 5.80 -5.93
C GLY A 177 1.72 6.07 -4.45
N LEU A 178 0.87 5.29 -3.80
CA LEU A 178 0.62 5.42 -2.36
C LEU A 178 1.87 5.15 -1.53
N ALA A 179 2.71 4.17 -1.92
CA ALA A 179 3.99 3.94 -1.25
C ALA A 179 4.96 5.12 -1.45
N ALA A 180 4.98 5.72 -2.65
CA ALA A 180 5.76 6.93 -2.92
C ALA A 180 5.26 8.13 -2.10
N LEU A 181 3.93 8.34 -2.02
CA LEU A 181 3.31 9.37 -1.17
C LEU A 181 3.75 9.25 0.28
N GLY A 182 3.62 8.04 0.85
CA GLY A 182 4.01 7.77 2.24
C GLY A 182 5.50 8.00 2.50
N ALA A 183 6.36 7.57 1.58
CA ALA A 183 7.81 7.76 1.69
C ALA A 183 8.19 9.25 1.60
N ALA A 184 7.65 9.99 0.63
CA ALA A 184 7.93 11.41 0.45
C ALA A 184 7.44 12.25 1.65
N GLY A 185 6.23 11.96 2.14
CA GLY A 185 5.68 12.60 3.33
C GLY A 185 6.50 12.30 4.59
N SER A 186 7.00 11.06 4.74
CA SER A 186 7.88 10.67 5.85
C SER A 186 9.24 11.40 5.83
N LEU A 187 9.72 11.77 4.64
CA LEU A 187 10.91 12.60 4.47
C LEU A 187 10.63 14.10 4.69
N GLY A 188 9.38 14.49 4.91
CA GLY A 188 8.97 15.85 5.20
C GLY A 188 8.66 16.73 3.98
N ALA A 189 8.46 16.14 2.80
CA ALA A 189 8.09 16.85 1.58
C ALA A 189 6.64 17.35 1.61
N GLU A 190 6.35 18.44 0.87
CA GLU A 190 5.00 18.80 0.47
C GLU A 190 4.55 17.88 -0.67
N VAL A 191 3.61 16.98 -0.39
CA VAL A 191 3.20 15.95 -1.35
C VAL A 191 1.87 16.30 -1.98
N ARG A 192 1.82 16.25 -3.30
CA ARG A 192 0.63 16.44 -4.13
C ARG A 192 0.47 15.22 -5.05
N ALA A 193 -0.76 14.80 -5.29
CA ALA A 193 -0.99 13.64 -6.14
C ALA A 193 -2.23 13.81 -7.02
N TYR A 194 -2.20 13.16 -8.16
CA TYR A 194 -3.34 13.02 -9.06
C TYR A 194 -3.57 11.55 -9.39
N ASP A 195 -4.82 11.16 -9.43
CA ASP A 195 -5.28 9.89 -10.03
C ASP A 195 -6.56 10.17 -10.82
N VAL A 196 -6.76 9.44 -11.90
CA VAL A 196 -7.98 9.56 -12.73
C VAL A 196 -9.22 9.04 -12.00
N ARG A 197 -9.05 8.20 -10.98
CA ARG A 197 -10.11 7.68 -10.12
C ARG A 197 -10.37 8.63 -8.97
N ALA A 198 -11.56 9.16 -8.88
CA ALA A 198 -11.92 10.13 -7.83
C ALA A 198 -12.07 9.47 -6.44
N ASP A 199 -12.35 8.19 -6.36
CA ASP A 199 -12.52 7.41 -5.13
C ASP A 199 -11.23 7.30 -4.30
N VAL A 200 -10.04 7.46 -4.93
CA VAL A 200 -8.75 7.46 -4.22
C VAL A 200 -8.41 8.79 -3.55
N ALA A 201 -9.17 9.85 -3.79
CA ALA A 201 -8.90 11.17 -3.22
C ALA A 201 -8.86 11.15 -1.68
N GLU A 202 -9.84 10.50 -1.04
CA GLU A 202 -9.89 10.35 0.41
C GLU A 202 -8.68 9.60 0.96
N GLN A 203 -8.21 8.58 0.25
CA GLN A 203 -7.02 7.82 0.63
C GLN A 203 -5.75 8.66 0.55
N ILE A 204 -5.58 9.47 -0.50
CA ILE A 204 -4.46 10.40 -0.66
C ILE A 204 -4.47 11.44 0.47
N GLU A 205 -5.63 12.06 0.72
CA GLU A 205 -5.78 13.09 1.74
C GLU A 205 -5.58 12.52 3.15
N SER A 206 -5.99 11.27 3.41
CA SER A 206 -5.74 10.58 4.69
C SER A 206 -4.26 10.32 4.98
N MET A 207 -3.43 10.25 3.95
CA MET A 207 -1.98 10.13 4.08
C MET A 207 -1.26 11.48 4.26
N GLY A 208 -2.01 12.59 4.36
CA GLY A 208 -1.47 13.94 4.53
C GLY A 208 -1.00 14.60 3.23
N ALA A 209 -1.30 14.02 2.07
CA ALA A 209 -1.01 14.59 0.76
C ALA A 209 -2.21 15.41 0.23
N THR A 210 -1.97 16.30 -0.72
CA THR A 210 -3.02 17.08 -1.38
C THR A 210 -3.46 16.38 -2.66
N PHE A 211 -4.74 16.01 -2.77
CA PHE A 211 -5.30 15.53 -4.03
C PHE A 211 -5.52 16.68 -5.02
N VAL A 212 -4.91 16.58 -6.20
CA VAL A 212 -5.05 17.58 -7.27
C VAL A 212 -6.31 17.25 -8.07
N ARG A 213 -7.29 18.15 -8.07
CA ARG A 213 -8.58 17.94 -8.74
C ARG A 213 -8.56 18.54 -10.15
N VAL A 214 -9.01 17.78 -11.13
CA VAL A 214 -9.28 18.26 -12.49
C VAL A 214 -10.75 18.65 -12.56
N ALA A 215 -11.06 19.72 -13.28
CA ALA A 215 -12.44 20.27 -13.38
C ALA A 215 -13.42 19.36 -14.16
N ALA A 216 -12.94 18.27 -14.77
CA ALA A 216 -13.74 17.31 -15.52
C ALA A 216 -14.26 16.19 -14.58
N GLU A 217 -15.55 15.80 -14.73
CA GLU A 217 -16.13 14.68 -13.98
C GLU A 217 -15.46 13.37 -14.37
N SER A 218 -14.90 12.65 -13.36
CA SER A 218 -14.36 11.31 -13.57
C SER A 218 -15.47 10.26 -13.51
N GLN A 219 -15.46 9.29 -14.42
CA GLN A 219 -16.35 8.13 -14.38
C GLN A 219 -15.63 6.95 -13.73
N GLU A 220 -16.30 6.27 -12.79
CA GLU A 220 -15.79 5.06 -12.15
C GLU A 220 -15.73 3.89 -13.14
N SER A 221 -14.67 3.07 -13.01
CA SER A 221 -14.52 1.81 -13.72
C SER A 221 -14.89 0.63 -12.81
N ALA A 222 -15.69 -0.31 -13.31
CA ALA A 222 -16.14 -1.49 -12.56
C ALA A 222 -15.04 -2.55 -12.31
N ASP A 223 -13.86 -2.43 -12.95
CA ASP A 223 -12.77 -3.41 -12.92
C ASP A 223 -11.54 -2.96 -12.12
N GLY A 224 -11.61 -1.80 -11.44
CA GLY A 224 -10.52 -1.26 -10.62
C GLY A 224 -9.36 -0.66 -11.43
N TYR A 225 -9.44 -0.61 -12.76
CA TYR A 225 -8.52 0.10 -13.63
C TYR A 225 -9.08 1.46 -14.04
N ALA A 226 -8.18 2.37 -14.42
CA ALA A 226 -8.57 3.63 -15.03
C ALA A 226 -9.33 3.39 -16.34
N LYS A 227 -10.47 4.06 -16.51
CA LYS A 227 -11.21 4.07 -17.78
C LYS A 227 -10.52 5.01 -18.76
N GLU A 228 -10.62 4.73 -20.04
CA GLU A 228 -10.16 5.65 -21.09
C GLU A 228 -10.85 7.02 -20.93
N LEU A 229 -10.04 8.08 -20.91
CA LEU A 229 -10.51 9.45 -20.78
C LEU A 229 -11.09 9.92 -22.13
N THR A 230 -12.03 10.84 -22.10
CA THR A 230 -12.43 11.59 -23.29
C THR A 230 -11.35 12.58 -23.69
N ALA A 231 -11.32 13.03 -24.94
CA ALA A 231 -10.33 13.99 -25.43
C ALA A 231 -10.28 15.29 -24.57
N ASP A 232 -11.43 15.79 -24.11
CA ASP A 232 -11.50 16.96 -23.24
C ASP A 232 -10.93 16.68 -21.85
N GLN A 233 -11.15 15.48 -21.31
CA GLN A 233 -10.58 15.04 -20.04
C GLN A 233 -9.06 14.83 -20.14
N GLU A 234 -8.58 14.28 -21.26
CA GLU A 234 -7.15 14.13 -21.53
C GLU A 234 -6.46 15.48 -21.60
N ALA A 235 -7.04 16.45 -22.33
CA ALA A 235 -6.48 17.80 -22.42
C ALA A 235 -6.46 18.51 -21.06
N ALA A 236 -7.52 18.41 -20.26
CA ALA A 236 -7.59 18.98 -18.92
C ALA A 236 -6.57 18.31 -17.98
N THR A 237 -6.39 17.00 -18.06
CA THR A 237 -5.40 16.24 -17.27
C THR A 237 -3.98 16.61 -17.67
N ALA A 238 -3.69 16.72 -18.97
CA ALA A 238 -2.37 17.15 -19.47
C ALA A 238 -2.00 18.55 -19.00
N ALA A 239 -2.96 19.49 -18.97
CA ALA A 239 -2.74 20.83 -18.44
C ALA A 239 -2.38 20.81 -16.94
N VAL A 240 -3.02 19.94 -16.15
CA VAL A 240 -2.69 19.74 -14.73
C VAL A 240 -1.29 19.14 -14.58
N TYR A 241 -0.95 18.12 -15.36
CA TYR A 241 0.39 17.52 -15.33
C TYR A 241 1.47 18.56 -15.66
N ALA A 242 1.26 19.40 -16.67
CA ALA A 242 2.20 20.45 -17.04
C ALA A 242 2.38 21.47 -15.90
N ALA A 243 1.29 21.95 -15.31
CA ALA A 243 1.34 22.95 -14.24
C ALA A 243 2.00 22.41 -12.96
N GLU A 244 1.63 21.19 -12.55
CA GLU A 244 2.18 20.58 -11.34
C GLU A 244 3.63 20.16 -11.52
N SER A 245 4.02 19.61 -12.68
CA SER A 245 5.40 19.23 -12.98
C SER A 245 6.34 20.45 -13.02
N ALA A 246 5.92 21.55 -13.63
CA ALA A 246 6.70 22.78 -13.66
C ALA A 246 6.93 23.39 -12.26
N ALA A 247 5.99 23.17 -11.34
CA ALA A 247 6.08 23.66 -9.96
C ALA A 247 6.81 22.68 -9.02
N ALA A 248 6.90 21.38 -9.39
CA ALA A 248 7.50 20.34 -8.57
C ALA A 248 9.03 20.41 -8.55
N ASP A 249 9.61 19.87 -7.50
CA ASP A 249 11.03 19.58 -7.38
C ASP A 249 11.30 18.09 -7.70
N VAL A 250 10.30 17.23 -7.43
CA VAL A 250 10.33 15.80 -7.77
C VAL A 250 8.98 15.42 -8.37
N VAL A 251 8.99 14.72 -9.51
CA VAL A 251 7.82 14.09 -10.12
C VAL A 251 8.00 12.58 -10.12
N VAL A 252 6.99 11.85 -9.65
CA VAL A 252 6.98 10.38 -9.69
C VAL A 252 5.79 9.94 -10.53
N SER A 253 6.04 9.23 -11.62
CA SER A 253 4.99 8.67 -12.46
C SER A 253 4.86 7.18 -12.26
N THR A 254 3.61 6.72 -12.05
CA THR A 254 3.27 5.31 -11.79
C THR A 254 2.12 4.83 -12.68
N ALA A 255 1.78 5.59 -13.74
CA ALA A 255 0.62 5.31 -14.56
C ALA A 255 0.84 4.04 -15.40
N LEU A 256 0.03 3.02 -15.15
CA LEU A 256 0.02 1.78 -15.91
C LEU A 256 -1.43 1.40 -16.22
N ILE A 257 -1.78 1.35 -17.51
CA ILE A 257 -3.12 1.00 -17.98
C ILE A 257 -3.01 -0.30 -18.75
N ARG A 258 -3.58 -1.39 -18.21
CA ARG A 258 -3.59 -2.73 -18.84
C ARG A 258 -2.20 -3.19 -19.33
N GLY A 259 -1.16 -2.95 -18.52
CA GLY A 259 0.21 -3.35 -18.87
C GLY A 259 0.96 -2.39 -19.80
N LYS A 260 0.33 -1.32 -20.29
CA LYS A 260 0.97 -0.28 -21.10
C LYS A 260 1.19 0.98 -20.28
N ALA A 261 2.35 1.59 -20.46
CA ALA A 261 2.69 2.87 -19.85
C ALA A 261 2.26 4.01 -20.79
N PRO A 262 1.18 4.79 -20.48
CA PRO A 262 0.86 5.97 -21.24
C PRO A 262 1.89 7.06 -21.00
N ILE A 263 2.19 7.90 -21.98
CA ILE A 263 3.00 9.09 -21.79
C ILE A 263 2.18 10.10 -20.96
N THR A 264 2.67 10.42 -19.77
CA THR A 264 2.07 11.40 -18.85
C THR A 264 2.96 12.64 -18.69
N ILE A 265 4.25 12.53 -18.99
CA ILE A 265 5.25 13.61 -18.90
C ILE A 265 5.91 13.73 -20.27
N THR A 266 5.61 14.81 -20.99
CA THR A 266 6.21 15.10 -22.31
C THR A 266 7.58 15.76 -22.18
N ALA A 267 8.35 15.76 -23.26
CA ALA A 267 9.62 16.47 -23.34
C ALA A 267 9.47 17.98 -23.06
N GLU A 268 8.34 18.57 -23.50
CA GLU A 268 8.02 19.98 -23.23
C GLU A 268 7.77 20.23 -21.74
N MET A 269 7.08 19.33 -21.04
CA MET A 269 6.87 19.42 -19.60
C MET A 269 8.20 19.34 -18.84
N VAL A 270 9.11 18.42 -19.25
CA VAL A 270 10.45 18.33 -18.67
C VAL A 270 11.26 19.61 -18.91
N ALA A 271 11.19 20.18 -20.12
CA ALA A 271 11.87 21.43 -20.43
C ALA A 271 11.37 22.62 -19.60
N ALA A 272 10.11 22.58 -19.14
CA ALA A 272 9.52 23.61 -18.27
C ALA A 272 9.80 23.39 -16.78
N MET A 273 10.38 22.25 -16.37
CA MET A 273 10.75 21.99 -14.97
C MET A 273 11.95 22.82 -14.54
N LYS A 274 12.07 23.01 -13.22
CA LYS A 274 13.20 23.73 -12.63
C LYS A 274 14.51 22.94 -12.83
N PRO A 275 15.64 23.60 -13.10
CA PRO A 275 16.95 22.94 -13.08
C PRO A 275 17.20 22.28 -11.71
N GLY A 276 17.73 21.07 -11.72
CA GLY A 276 17.95 20.26 -10.52
C GLY A 276 16.74 19.47 -10.03
N SER A 277 15.58 19.57 -10.72
CA SER A 277 14.43 18.70 -10.46
C SER A 277 14.69 17.26 -10.87
N VAL A 278 13.90 16.34 -10.33
CA VAL A 278 14.03 14.91 -10.59
C VAL A 278 12.70 14.33 -11.06
N VAL A 279 12.73 13.52 -12.12
CA VAL A 279 11.61 12.69 -12.57
C VAL A 279 11.96 11.23 -12.28
N VAL A 280 11.08 10.51 -11.59
CA VAL A 280 11.20 9.06 -11.39
C VAL A 280 10.07 8.38 -12.16
N ASP A 281 10.45 7.59 -13.16
CA ASP A 281 9.52 6.84 -13.98
C ASP A 281 9.44 5.39 -13.51
N LEU A 282 8.40 5.04 -12.76
CA LEU A 282 8.21 3.69 -12.24
C LEU A 282 7.66 2.71 -13.30
N ALA A 283 7.26 3.22 -14.46
CA ALA A 283 6.79 2.42 -15.59
C ALA A 283 7.86 2.18 -16.66
N ALA A 284 9.12 2.51 -16.38
CA ALA A 284 10.22 2.43 -17.34
C ALA A 284 10.38 1.05 -17.99
N SER A 285 10.13 -0.05 -17.26
CA SER A 285 10.14 -1.43 -17.81
C SER A 285 9.05 -1.69 -18.87
N GLY A 286 7.96 -0.90 -18.85
CA GLY A 286 6.82 -0.99 -19.79
C GLY A 286 6.85 0.09 -20.88
N GLY A 287 8.01 0.71 -21.14
CA GLY A 287 8.22 1.79 -22.12
C GLY A 287 8.28 3.19 -21.51
N GLY A 288 7.87 3.35 -20.25
CA GLY A 288 7.96 4.61 -19.51
C GLY A 288 6.75 5.53 -19.67
N ASN A 289 6.54 6.35 -18.64
CA ASN A 289 5.54 7.42 -18.62
C ASN A 289 6.11 8.78 -19.02
N CYS A 290 7.45 8.94 -18.98
CA CYS A 290 8.13 10.14 -19.39
C CYS A 290 8.75 9.91 -20.78
N GLU A 291 8.48 10.80 -21.71
CA GLU A 291 8.93 10.70 -23.11
C GLU A 291 10.46 10.62 -23.25
N LEU A 292 11.19 11.19 -22.29
CA LEU A 292 12.65 11.20 -22.27
C LEU A 292 13.26 10.06 -21.42
N THR A 293 12.45 9.15 -20.90
CA THR A 293 12.94 8.02 -20.10
C THR A 293 13.79 7.08 -20.96
N VAL A 294 14.99 6.75 -20.46
CA VAL A 294 15.83 5.68 -21.00
C VAL A 294 15.73 4.50 -20.02
N PRO A 295 15.11 3.37 -20.41
CA PRO A 295 14.96 2.22 -19.53
C PRO A 295 16.31 1.69 -19.02
N GLY A 296 16.39 1.48 -17.71
CA GLY A 296 17.59 1.02 -17.01
C GLY A 296 18.58 2.12 -16.62
N GLU A 297 18.41 3.36 -17.08
CA GLU A 297 19.38 4.44 -16.90
C GLU A 297 18.87 5.59 -16.02
N LYS A 298 19.84 6.36 -15.51
CA LYS A 298 19.66 7.69 -14.94
C LYS A 298 20.34 8.69 -15.84
N ILE A 299 19.60 9.59 -16.44
CA ILE A 299 20.10 10.62 -17.36
C ILE A 299 19.85 12.03 -16.81
N VAL A 300 20.59 13.01 -17.32
CA VAL A 300 20.38 14.42 -17.02
C VAL A 300 20.14 15.15 -18.34
N THR A 301 19.06 15.90 -18.42
CA THR A 301 18.69 16.69 -19.60
C THR A 301 19.47 18.00 -19.70
N ASP A 302 19.44 18.66 -20.87
CA ASP A 302 20.16 19.91 -21.12
C ASP A 302 19.74 21.05 -20.17
N ASN A 303 18.49 21.05 -19.69
CA ASN A 303 18.02 22.02 -18.70
C ASN A 303 18.30 21.59 -17.24
N GLY A 304 19.06 20.50 -17.04
CA GLY A 304 19.51 20.05 -15.72
C GLY A 304 18.46 19.26 -14.92
N VAL A 305 17.44 18.68 -15.56
CA VAL A 305 16.48 17.76 -14.92
C VAL A 305 17.04 16.33 -14.95
N THR A 306 17.05 15.66 -13.82
CA THR A 306 17.46 14.25 -13.73
C THR A 306 16.26 13.35 -13.98
N ILE A 307 16.37 12.39 -14.90
CA ILE A 307 15.35 11.38 -15.19
C ILE A 307 15.87 10.01 -14.76
N ILE A 308 15.12 9.33 -13.89
CA ILE A 308 15.45 8.01 -13.35
C ILE A 308 14.48 7.00 -13.97
N GLY A 309 15.02 6.18 -14.89
CA GLY A 309 14.30 5.12 -15.61
C GLY A 309 14.70 3.71 -15.17
N TYR A 310 15.07 3.49 -13.90
CA TYR A 310 15.47 2.16 -13.44
C TYR A 310 14.35 1.13 -13.55
N THR A 311 14.66 -0.01 -14.16
CA THR A 311 13.70 -1.09 -14.45
C THR A 311 13.53 -2.09 -13.30
N ASP A 312 14.49 -2.16 -12.37
CA ASP A 312 14.45 -3.03 -11.19
C ASP A 312 14.71 -2.27 -9.89
N LEU A 313 13.75 -1.44 -9.50
CA LEU A 313 13.77 -0.77 -8.19
C LEU A 313 13.61 -1.75 -7.00
N PRO A 314 12.80 -2.82 -7.09
CA PRO A 314 12.72 -3.83 -6.02
C PRO A 314 14.05 -4.53 -5.74
N GLY A 315 14.84 -4.87 -6.76
CA GLY A 315 16.17 -5.48 -6.62
C GLY A 315 17.20 -4.57 -5.96
N ARG A 316 16.95 -3.25 -5.95
CA ARG A 316 17.77 -2.26 -5.23
C ARG A 316 17.48 -2.20 -3.73
N MET A 317 16.53 -3.00 -3.22
CA MET A 317 16.20 -3.21 -1.80
C MET A 317 16.11 -4.70 -1.45
N PRO A 318 17.15 -5.50 -1.73
CA PRO A 318 17.03 -6.96 -1.81
C PRO A 318 16.61 -7.60 -0.48
N LYS A 319 17.04 -7.08 0.66
CA LYS A 319 16.77 -7.66 1.97
C LYS A 319 15.26 -7.75 2.28
N HIS A 320 14.54 -6.64 2.17
CA HIS A 320 13.12 -6.61 2.48
C HIS A 320 12.26 -7.14 1.33
N THR A 321 12.68 -6.89 0.10
CA THR A 321 11.97 -7.40 -1.08
C THR A 321 11.97 -8.92 -1.12
N SER A 322 13.11 -9.58 -0.87
CA SER A 322 13.18 -11.05 -0.76
C SER A 322 12.31 -11.58 0.37
N GLN A 323 12.26 -10.87 1.52
CA GLN A 323 11.39 -11.26 2.62
C GLN A 323 9.91 -11.20 2.26
N LEU A 324 9.47 -10.13 1.58
CA LEU A 324 8.08 -9.94 1.15
C LEU A 324 7.72 -10.95 0.05
N TYR A 325 8.59 -11.13 -0.94
CA TYR A 325 8.43 -12.11 -2.00
C TYR A 325 8.33 -13.53 -1.46
N GLY A 326 9.26 -13.92 -0.59
CA GLY A 326 9.23 -15.22 0.08
C GLY A 326 7.97 -15.42 0.92
N THR A 327 7.38 -14.34 1.47
CA THR A 327 6.08 -14.42 2.16
C THR A 327 4.94 -14.68 1.17
N ASN A 328 4.94 -14.07 -0.03
CA ASN A 328 3.98 -14.42 -1.09
C ASN A 328 4.10 -15.90 -1.47
N ILE A 329 5.34 -16.42 -1.64
CA ILE A 329 5.60 -17.85 -1.87
C ILE A 329 5.02 -18.73 -0.76
N VAL A 330 5.31 -18.42 0.51
CA VAL A 330 4.76 -19.18 1.65
C VAL A 330 3.24 -19.21 1.63
N ASN A 331 2.59 -18.08 1.30
CA ASN A 331 1.14 -18.01 1.22
C ASN A 331 0.59 -18.86 0.05
N LEU A 332 1.29 -18.88 -1.09
CA LEU A 332 0.97 -19.78 -2.18
C LEU A 332 1.13 -21.25 -1.77
N MET A 333 2.27 -21.59 -1.16
CA MET A 333 2.51 -22.98 -0.71
C MET A 333 1.48 -23.44 0.33
N LYS A 334 0.99 -22.55 1.21
CA LYS A 334 -0.14 -22.86 2.11
C LYS A 334 -1.43 -23.21 1.35
N LEU A 335 -1.70 -22.50 0.25
CA LEU A 335 -2.86 -22.80 -0.61
C LEU A 335 -2.71 -24.15 -1.30
N LEU A 336 -1.49 -24.47 -1.75
CA LEU A 336 -1.17 -25.70 -2.47
C LEU A 336 -0.90 -26.90 -1.55
N THR A 337 -0.83 -26.72 -0.21
CA THR A 337 -0.53 -27.78 0.76
C THR A 337 -1.58 -27.79 1.88
N PRO A 338 -2.84 -28.13 1.57
CA PRO A 338 -3.91 -28.11 2.57
C PRO A 338 -3.70 -29.08 3.72
N GLY A 339 -2.97 -30.20 3.48
CA GLY A 339 -2.61 -31.20 4.49
C GLY A 339 -1.47 -30.78 5.42
N LYS A 340 -0.69 -29.77 5.07
CA LYS A 340 0.56 -29.39 5.75
C LYS A 340 1.52 -30.58 5.91
N ASP A 341 1.56 -31.45 4.92
CA ASP A 341 2.28 -32.73 4.89
C ASP A 341 3.47 -32.71 3.90
N GLY A 342 3.77 -31.54 3.34
CA GLY A 342 4.83 -31.39 2.34
C GLY A 342 4.45 -31.93 0.96
N GLU A 343 3.17 -32.19 0.71
CA GLU A 343 2.66 -32.65 -0.58
C GLU A 343 1.89 -31.54 -1.29
N LEU A 344 2.33 -31.22 -2.52
CA LEU A 344 1.71 -30.18 -3.34
C LEU A 344 0.47 -30.74 -4.05
N VAL A 345 -0.68 -30.09 -3.85
CA VAL A 345 -1.94 -30.42 -4.51
C VAL A 345 -2.38 -29.23 -5.34
N LEU A 346 -2.41 -29.38 -6.67
CA LEU A 346 -2.88 -28.34 -7.60
C LEU A 346 -4.32 -28.63 -8.00
N ASP A 347 -5.24 -27.72 -7.65
CA ASP A 347 -6.66 -27.78 -8.01
C ASP A 347 -6.97 -26.74 -9.11
N LEU A 348 -7.13 -27.19 -10.34
CA LEU A 348 -7.49 -26.32 -11.46
C LEU A 348 -8.96 -25.84 -11.45
N ALA A 349 -9.80 -26.38 -10.57
CA ALA A 349 -11.14 -25.82 -10.34
C ALA A 349 -11.09 -24.57 -9.46
N ASP A 350 -10.03 -24.39 -8.67
CA ASP A 350 -9.79 -23.17 -7.92
C ASP A 350 -9.32 -22.05 -8.86
N VAL A 351 -10.05 -20.92 -8.87
CA VAL A 351 -9.81 -19.79 -9.77
C VAL A 351 -8.42 -19.15 -9.58
N VAL A 352 -7.86 -19.20 -8.37
CA VAL A 352 -6.51 -18.63 -8.10
C VAL A 352 -5.46 -19.57 -8.68
N GLN A 353 -5.55 -20.86 -8.38
CA GLN A 353 -4.59 -21.85 -8.85
C GLN A 353 -4.63 -21.98 -10.37
N ARG A 354 -5.84 -21.99 -10.98
CA ARG A 354 -5.99 -21.97 -12.44
C ARG A 354 -5.42 -20.68 -13.05
N GLY A 355 -5.62 -19.55 -12.39
CA GLY A 355 -5.16 -18.23 -12.85
C GLY A 355 -3.64 -18.10 -12.97
N ILE A 356 -2.91 -18.80 -12.12
CA ILE A 356 -1.43 -18.76 -12.09
C ILE A 356 -0.77 -19.90 -12.88
N THR A 357 -1.54 -20.92 -13.29
CA THR A 357 -0.97 -22.09 -14.00
C THR A 357 -0.76 -21.79 -15.47
N VAL A 358 0.49 -21.85 -15.91
CA VAL A 358 0.93 -21.64 -17.30
C VAL A 358 1.01 -22.96 -18.05
N THR A 359 1.69 -23.98 -17.46
CA THR A 359 1.79 -25.33 -18.01
C THR A 359 1.51 -26.36 -16.94
N GLN A 360 0.96 -27.53 -17.32
CA GLN A 360 0.79 -28.71 -16.46
C GLN A 360 0.73 -29.97 -17.29
N ALA A 361 1.42 -31.02 -16.89
CA ALA A 361 1.37 -32.37 -17.48
C ALA A 361 1.51 -32.36 -19.04
N GLY A 362 2.35 -31.49 -19.59
CA GLY A 362 2.59 -31.37 -21.01
C GLY A 362 1.54 -30.56 -21.80
N GLU A 363 0.63 -29.86 -21.12
CA GLU A 363 -0.34 -28.96 -21.71
C GLU A 363 -0.02 -27.50 -21.39
N ILE A 364 -0.28 -26.58 -22.33
CA ILE A 364 -0.24 -25.14 -22.11
C ILE A 364 -1.64 -24.69 -21.68
N LEU A 365 -1.71 -24.10 -20.49
CA LEU A 365 -2.96 -23.62 -19.90
C LEU A 365 -3.07 -22.08 -19.90
N TRP A 366 -2.11 -21.41 -20.52
CA TRP A 366 -2.08 -19.95 -20.74
C TRP A 366 -2.77 -19.56 -22.05
N PRO A 367 -3.53 -18.46 -22.13
CA PRO A 367 -3.91 -17.60 -21.01
C PRO A 367 -5.00 -18.22 -20.11
N PRO A 368 -5.08 -17.80 -18.82
CA PRO A 368 -6.13 -18.27 -17.93
C PRO A 368 -7.51 -17.76 -18.36
N PRO A 369 -8.61 -18.45 -18.03
CA PRO A 369 -9.95 -17.95 -18.23
C PRO A 369 -10.15 -16.60 -17.55
N PRO A 370 -10.92 -15.66 -18.15
CA PRO A 370 -11.20 -14.38 -17.55
C PRO A 370 -11.95 -14.58 -16.22
N VAL A 371 -11.41 -14.01 -15.15
CA VAL A 371 -12.04 -14.01 -13.83
C VAL A 371 -13.00 -12.83 -13.76
N GLN A 372 -14.29 -13.09 -13.49
CA GLN A 372 -15.20 -12.01 -13.14
C GLN A 372 -14.76 -11.47 -11.76
N VAL A 373 -14.20 -10.27 -11.75
CA VAL A 373 -13.87 -9.56 -10.51
C VAL A 373 -15.20 -9.35 -9.77
N SER A 374 -15.35 -10.00 -8.62
CA SER A 374 -16.50 -9.75 -7.76
C SER A 374 -16.44 -8.29 -7.36
N ALA A 375 -17.39 -7.49 -7.85
CA ALA A 375 -17.60 -6.16 -7.31
C ALA A 375 -17.65 -6.27 -5.78
N ALA A 376 -17.03 -5.31 -5.08
CA ALA A 376 -17.12 -5.25 -3.62
C ALA A 376 -18.58 -5.46 -3.22
N PRO A 377 -18.88 -6.26 -2.17
CA PRO A 377 -20.27 -6.49 -1.78
C PRO A 377 -20.93 -5.13 -1.58
N ALA A 378 -21.96 -4.85 -2.38
CA ALA A 378 -22.81 -3.70 -2.12
C ALA A 378 -23.27 -3.77 -0.66
N PRO A 379 -23.33 -2.65 0.07
CA PRO A 379 -23.87 -2.64 1.42
C PRO A 379 -25.21 -3.36 1.39
N ALA A 380 -25.43 -4.30 2.32
CA ALA A 380 -26.66 -5.08 2.40
C ALA A 380 -27.85 -4.13 2.30
N PRO A 381 -28.87 -4.44 1.48
CA PRO A 381 -30.05 -3.58 1.36
C PRO A 381 -30.65 -3.42 2.76
N ALA A 382 -30.76 -2.18 3.21
CA ALA A 382 -31.58 -1.87 4.39
C ALA A 382 -33.00 -2.40 4.10
N ALA A 383 -33.59 -3.04 5.11
CA ALA A 383 -34.96 -3.57 5.02
C ALA A 383 -35.93 -2.52 4.44
N PRO A 384 -36.91 -2.94 3.63
CA PRO A 384 -37.77 -1.99 2.93
C PRO A 384 -38.57 -1.17 3.93
N VAL A 385 -38.31 0.12 3.98
CA VAL A 385 -39.25 1.09 4.56
C VAL A 385 -40.24 1.42 3.44
N GLU A 386 -41.50 1.17 3.67
CA GLU A 386 -42.62 1.38 2.76
C GLU A 386 -42.64 2.83 2.24
N ALA A 387 -42.48 2.98 0.93
CA ALA A 387 -42.30 4.27 0.27
C ALA A 387 -43.66 4.96 0.09
N ALA A 388 -43.80 6.15 0.62
CA ALA A 388 -44.84 7.11 0.19
C ALA A 388 -44.49 7.69 -1.19
N PRO A 389 -45.45 8.03 -2.05
CA PRO A 389 -45.22 8.36 -3.46
C PRO A 389 -44.42 9.66 -3.65
N ALA A 390 -43.37 9.57 -4.47
CA ALA A 390 -42.44 10.67 -4.76
C ALA A 390 -43.06 11.72 -5.69
N ALA A 391 -42.97 12.97 -5.29
CA ALA A 391 -43.15 14.13 -6.16
C ALA A 391 -41.85 14.40 -6.94
N PRO A 392 -41.90 14.95 -8.19
CA PRO A 392 -40.73 15.12 -9.04
C PRO A 392 -39.74 16.14 -8.45
N ALA A 393 -38.45 15.76 -8.42
CA ALA A 393 -37.38 16.54 -7.87
C ALA A 393 -37.04 17.77 -8.75
N PRO A 394 -36.85 18.96 -8.16
CA PRO A 394 -36.29 20.10 -8.85
C PRO A 394 -34.75 19.97 -8.98
N VAL A 395 -34.23 20.40 -10.12
CA VAL A 395 -32.82 20.51 -10.45
C VAL A 395 -32.10 21.33 -9.36
N ALA A 396 -31.09 20.74 -8.70
CA ALA A 396 -30.37 21.40 -7.63
C ALA A 396 -29.45 22.49 -8.15
N ALA A 397 -29.73 23.72 -7.75
CA ALA A 397 -28.81 24.85 -7.86
C ALA A 397 -27.62 24.69 -6.89
N PRO A 398 -26.43 25.29 -7.16
CA PRO A 398 -25.25 25.13 -6.33
C PRO A 398 -25.52 25.63 -4.90
N LYS A 399 -25.31 24.76 -3.91
CA LYS A 399 -25.47 25.09 -2.49
C LYS A 399 -24.49 26.19 -2.08
N LYS A 400 -24.98 27.40 -1.87
CA LYS A 400 -24.29 28.41 -1.08
C LYS A 400 -23.99 27.81 0.30
N LYS A 401 -22.75 27.92 0.78
CA LYS A 401 -22.37 27.61 2.16
C LYS A 401 -23.30 28.41 3.09
N GLY A 402 -24.29 27.76 3.62
CA GLY A 402 -25.24 28.37 4.54
C GLY A 402 -24.57 28.63 5.89
N ASN A 403 -24.89 29.74 6.53
CA ASN A 403 -24.46 30.16 7.86
C ASN A 403 -24.89 29.21 9.01
N GLY A 404 -25.30 27.99 8.71
CA GLY A 404 -25.81 27.03 9.70
C GLY A 404 -24.82 26.71 10.83
N ALA A 405 -23.53 26.61 10.52
CA ALA A 405 -22.49 26.39 11.54
C ALA A 405 -22.30 27.64 12.44
N LEU A 406 -22.37 28.83 11.86
CA LEU A 406 -22.31 30.10 12.61
C LEU A 406 -23.54 30.30 13.48
N VAL A 407 -24.74 29.98 12.98
CA VAL A 407 -26.00 30.07 13.73
C VAL A 407 -26.03 29.02 14.86
N GLY A 408 -25.61 27.78 14.60
CA GLY A 408 -25.47 26.74 15.62
C GLY A 408 -24.45 27.13 16.71
N GLY A 409 -23.31 27.67 16.34
CA GLY A 409 -22.31 28.18 17.27
C GLY A 409 -22.82 29.35 18.13
N ALA A 410 -23.54 30.28 17.51
CA ALA A 410 -24.15 31.42 18.24
C ALA A 410 -25.24 30.98 19.23
N ILE A 411 -26.08 30.01 18.85
CA ILE A 411 -27.09 29.45 19.75
C ILE A 411 -26.44 28.73 20.94
N THR A 412 -25.40 27.93 20.69
CA THR A 412 -24.66 27.23 21.76
C THR A 412 -23.99 28.22 22.71
N ALA A 413 -23.33 29.26 22.16
CA ALA A 413 -22.73 30.32 22.98
C ALA A 413 -23.77 31.06 23.82
N ALA A 414 -24.92 31.39 23.24
CA ALA A 414 -26.02 32.05 23.98
C ALA A 414 -26.58 31.18 25.11
N LEU A 415 -26.71 29.87 24.88
CA LEU A 415 -27.16 28.91 25.93
C LEU A 415 -26.13 28.79 27.05
N VAL A 416 -24.83 28.76 26.76
CA VAL A 416 -23.77 28.75 27.77
C VAL A 416 -23.76 30.05 28.58
N VAL A 417 -23.89 31.21 27.93
CA VAL A 417 -23.97 32.50 28.63
C VAL A 417 -25.21 32.56 29.52
N ALA A 418 -26.36 32.11 29.04
CA ALA A 418 -27.60 32.04 29.85
C ALA A 418 -27.43 31.09 31.04
N ALA A 419 -26.84 29.90 30.83
CA ALA A 419 -26.56 28.96 31.91
C ALA A 419 -25.65 29.54 32.99
N VAL A 420 -24.63 30.31 32.60
CA VAL A 420 -23.75 31.02 33.53
C VAL A 420 -24.48 32.13 34.28
N ALA A 421 -25.28 32.94 33.56
CA ALA A 421 -25.97 34.09 34.13
C ALA A 421 -27.05 33.72 35.17
N PHE A 422 -27.72 32.57 35.02
CA PHE A 422 -28.80 32.10 35.91
C PHE A 422 -28.37 31.03 36.90
N SER A 423 -27.07 30.75 37.03
CA SER A 423 -26.55 29.73 37.93
C SER A 423 -25.89 30.31 39.18
N THR A 424 -25.60 29.43 40.15
CA THR A 424 -24.82 29.82 41.35
C THR A 424 -23.37 30.10 40.94
N ALA A 425 -22.66 30.96 41.68
CA ALA A 425 -21.28 31.36 41.39
C ALA A 425 -20.32 30.14 41.26
N THR A 426 -20.54 29.11 42.08
CA THR A 426 -19.72 27.86 42.03
C THR A 426 -19.97 27.08 40.73
N PHE A 427 -21.25 26.94 40.32
CA PHE A 427 -21.58 26.26 39.06
C PHE A 427 -21.09 27.05 37.84
N ALA A 428 -21.22 28.37 37.87
CA ALA A 428 -20.73 29.25 36.80
C ALA A 428 -19.21 29.10 36.62
N SER A 429 -18.44 29.03 37.71
CA SER A 429 -16.98 28.81 37.67
C SER A 429 -16.65 27.47 37.06
N HIS A 430 -17.29 26.38 37.48
CA HIS A 430 -17.04 25.04 36.92
C HIS A 430 -17.45 24.93 35.46
N LEU A 431 -18.57 25.50 35.05
CA LEU A 431 -19.02 25.50 33.66
C LEU A 431 -18.08 26.31 32.74
N THR A 432 -17.58 27.44 33.25
CA THR A 432 -16.60 28.26 32.49
C THR A 432 -15.31 27.51 32.26
N VAL A 433 -14.75 26.85 33.30
CA VAL A 433 -13.55 26.02 33.18
C VAL A 433 -13.79 24.88 32.23
N PHE A 434 -14.93 24.19 32.31
CA PHE A 434 -15.29 23.11 31.40
C PHE A 434 -15.39 23.57 29.94
N ALA A 435 -16.10 24.69 29.68
CA ALA A 435 -16.24 25.24 28.34
C ALA A 435 -14.87 25.62 27.73
N LEU A 436 -14.01 26.28 28.54
CA LEU A 436 -12.66 26.64 28.12
C LEU A 436 -11.81 25.39 27.83
N ALA A 437 -11.88 24.36 28.67
CA ALA A 437 -11.17 23.10 28.49
C ALA A 437 -11.62 22.37 27.21
N VAL A 438 -12.92 22.36 26.89
CA VAL A 438 -13.44 21.78 25.64
C VAL A 438 -12.92 22.53 24.42
N VAL A 439 -12.93 23.88 24.42
CA VAL A 439 -12.44 24.68 23.30
C VAL A 439 -10.94 24.46 23.08
N VAL A 440 -10.14 24.58 24.15
CA VAL A 440 -8.69 24.38 24.07
C VAL A 440 -8.37 22.94 23.65
N GLY A 441 -9.06 21.94 24.26
CA GLY A 441 -8.86 20.53 23.94
C GLY A 441 -9.17 20.22 22.48
N PHE A 442 -10.25 20.80 21.93
CA PHE A 442 -10.60 20.63 20.51
C PHE A 442 -9.48 21.14 19.59
N TYR A 443 -8.98 22.36 19.81
CA TYR A 443 -7.90 22.92 19.00
C TYR A 443 -6.58 22.14 19.15
N VAL A 444 -6.27 21.70 20.36
CA VAL A 444 -5.06 20.90 20.61
C VAL A 444 -5.17 19.57 19.88
N VAL A 445 -6.29 18.84 19.97
CA VAL A 445 -6.44 17.52 19.35
C VAL A 445 -6.50 17.61 17.83
N THR A 446 -7.19 18.61 17.27
CA THR A 446 -7.28 18.79 15.81
C THR A 446 -5.99 19.30 15.18
N GLY A 447 -5.09 19.93 15.96
CA GLY A 447 -3.78 20.38 15.51
C GLY A 447 -2.67 19.34 15.56
N VAL A 448 -2.96 18.12 16.07
CA VAL A 448 -1.96 17.04 16.16
C VAL A 448 -1.85 16.29 14.84
N THR A 449 -0.62 16.01 14.40
CA THR A 449 -0.36 15.23 13.19
C THR A 449 -0.89 13.78 13.33
N HIS A 450 -1.37 13.20 12.24
CA HIS A 450 -2.01 11.86 12.20
C HIS A 450 -1.13 10.75 12.81
N SER A 451 0.20 10.83 12.66
CA SER A 451 1.15 9.88 13.24
C SER A 451 1.13 9.83 14.78
N LEU A 452 0.69 10.90 15.43
CA LEU A 452 0.58 11.00 16.89
C LEU A 452 -0.82 10.72 17.42
N HIS A 453 -1.84 10.55 16.57
CA HIS A 453 -3.21 10.26 17.00
C HIS A 453 -3.31 8.96 17.81
N THR A 454 -2.57 7.93 17.41
CA THR A 454 -2.61 6.63 18.08
C THR A 454 -1.99 6.65 19.48
N PRO A 455 -0.78 7.21 19.70
CA PRO A 455 -0.25 7.43 21.05
C PRO A 455 -1.16 8.33 21.89
N LEU A 456 -1.78 9.35 21.29
CA LEU A 456 -2.73 10.22 21.97
C LEU A 456 -4.00 9.50 22.41
N MET A 457 -4.55 8.60 21.59
CA MET A 457 -5.70 7.77 21.95
C MET A 457 -5.40 6.88 23.17
N ALA A 458 -4.20 6.33 23.27
CA ALA A 458 -3.78 5.57 24.45
C ALA A 458 -3.70 6.45 25.71
N GLN A 459 -3.23 7.68 25.60
CA GLN A 459 -3.17 8.65 26.71
C GLN A 459 -4.57 9.14 27.12
N THR A 460 -5.49 9.39 26.17
CA THR A 460 -6.87 9.80 26.48
C THR A 460 -7.65 8.71 27.21
N ASN A 461 -7.33 7.43 26.97
CA ASN A 461 -7.91 6.31 27.72
C ASN A 461 -7.48 6.33 29.21
N ALA A 462 -6.26 6.75 29.52
CA ALA A 462 -5.80 6.93 30.90
C ALA A 462 -6.59 8.06 31.61
N ILE A 463 -6.94 9.15 30.89
CA ILE A 463 -7.77 10.24 31.42
C ILE A 463 -9.18 9.76 31.75
N SER A 464 -9.75 8.81 30.99
CA SER A 464 -11.04 8.19 31.29
C SER A 464 -11.05 7.47 32.67
N GLY A 465 -9.88 7.07 33.17
CA GLY A 465 -9.73 6.54 34.54
C GLY A 465 -10.09 7.55 35.62
N ILE A 466 -9.80 8.84 35.41
CA ILE A 466 -10.16 9.92 36.33
C ILE A 466 -11.70 10.09 36.36
N ILE A 467 -12.35 10.01 35.19
CA ILE A 467 -13.82 10.08 35.08
C ILE A 467 -14.44 8.89 35.80
N LEU A 468 -13.88 7.69 35.65
CA LEU A 468 -14.36 6.50 36.36
C LEU A 468 -14.32 6.68 37.90
N VAL A 469 -13.18 7.13 38.43
CA VAL A 469 -13.05 7.39 39.87
C VAL A 469 -14.04 8.46 40.35
N GLY A 470 -14.13 9.57 39.62
CA GLY A 470 -15.09 10.63 39.92
C GLY A 470 -16.56 10.14 39.92
N SER A 471 -16.91 9.28 38.96
CA SER A 471 -18.24 8.68 38.89
C SER A 471 -18.53 7.71 40.05
N LEU A 472 -17.53 6.87 40.39
CA LEU A 472 -17.68 5.93 41.53
C LEU A 472 -17.92 6.65 42.84
N LEU A 473 -17.28 7.81 43.06
CA LEU A 473 -17.50 8.63 44.27
C LEU A 473 -18.93 9.21 44.36
N GLN A 474 -19.64 9.32 43.23
CA GLN A 474 -21.01 9.87 43.18
C GLN A 474 -22.10 8.79 43.23
N ILE A 475 -21.79 7.50 43.07
CA ILE A 475 -22.76 6.39 43.10
C ILE A 475 -23.44 6.26 44.48
N GLY A 476 -22.80 6.73 45.56
CA GLY A 476 -23.35 6.74 46.91
C GLY A 476 -24.14 8.00 47.26
N SER A 477 -24.51 8.85 46.32
CA SER A 477 -25.28 10.09 46.57
C SER A 477 -26.72 9.80 46.97
N ASP A 478 -27.25 10.57 47.93
CA ASP A 478 -28.67 10.51 48.33
C ASP A 478 -29.62 10.96 47.21
N ASN A 479 -29.12 11.56 46.14
CA ASN A 479 -29.91 11.98 44.98
C ASN A 479 -29.92 10.91 43.91
N LEU A 480 -31.07 10.30 43.65
CA LEU A 480 -31.23 9.22 42.67
C LEU A 480 -30.79 9.62 41.24
N VAL A 481 -31.00 10.88 40.84
CA VAL A 481 -30.62 11.37 39.52
C VAL A 481 -29.08 11.40 39.40
N VAL A 482 -28.38 11.86 40.45
CA VAL A 482 -26.91 11.88 40.49
C VAL A 482 -26.39 10.45 40.44
N THR A 483 -26.96 9.53 41.19
CA THR A 483 -26.55 8.10 41.19
C THR A 483 -26.74 7.47 39.81
N ILE A 484 -27.87 7.68 39.12
CA ILE A 484 -28.09 7.15 37.76
C ILE A 484 -27.08 7.71 36.77
N LEU A 485 -26.87 9.03 36.80
CA LEU A 485 -25.87 9.67 35.91
C LEU A 485 -24.45 9.17 36.19
N ALA A 486 -24.11 8.95 37.45
CA ALA A 486 -22.81 8.42 37.85
C ALA A 486 -22.60 6.97 37.36
N VAL A 487 -23.62 6.10 37.43
CA VAL A 487 -23.55 4.73 36.90
C VAL A 487 -23.36 4.74 35.38
N VAL A 488 -24.11 5.59 34.67
CA VAL A 488 -23.99 5.75 33.22
C VAL A 488 -22.57 6.23 32.84
N ALA A 489 -22.08 7.27 33.53
CA ALA A 489 -20.71 7.81 33.28
C ALA A 489 -19.62 6.77 33.59
N ALA A 490 -19.73 6.00 34.68
CA ALA A 490 -18.83 4.94 35.04
C ALA A 490 -18.80 3.83 33.98
N THR A 491 -19.96 3.48 33.43
CA THR A 491 -20.08 2.47 32.36
C THR A 491 -19.36 2.91 31.09
N PHE A 492 -19.61 4.13 30.60
CA PHE A 492 -18.95 4.66 29.43
C PHE A 492 -17.43 4.82 29.61
N ALA A 493 -17.01 5.31 30.78
CA ALA A 493 -15.58 5.43 31.11
C ALA A 493 -14.89 4.05 31.11
N SER A 494 -15.53 3.02 31.68
CA SER A 494 -15.00 1.65 31.70
C SER A 494 -14.88 1.07 30.28
N ILE A 495 -15.89 1.23 29.43
CA ILE A 495 -15.86 0.78 28.03
C ILE A 495 -14.68 1.46 27.29
N ASN A 496 -14.48 2.76 27.50
CA ASN A 496 -13.40 3.50 26.86
C ASN A 496 -12.01 3.03 27.34
N ILE A 497 -11.84 2.80 28.63
CA ILE A 497 -10.58 2.30 29.21
C ILE A 497 -10.23 0.92 28.64
N PHE A 498 -11.13 -0.06 28.80
CA PHE A 498 -10.86 -1.44 28.39
C PHE A 498 -10.79 -1.59 26.86
N GLY A 499 -11.67 -0.90 26.13
CA GLY A 499 -11.65 -0.86 24.67
C GLY A 499 -10.35 -0.25 24.13
N GLY A 500 -9.93 0.88 24.68
CA GLY A 500 -8.70 1.56 24.27
C GLY A 500 -7.44 0.75 24.56
N PHE A 501 -7.33 0.13 25.72
CA PHE A 501 -6.21 -0.77 26.02
C PHE A 501 -6.19 -2.00 25.10
N SER A 502 -7.35 -2.57 24.77
CA SER A 502 -7.45 -3.71 23.86
C SER A 502 -6.97 -3.34 22.44
N VAL A 503 -7.37 -2.16 21.94
CA VAL A 503 -6.91 -1.66 20.64
C VAL A 503 -5.41 -1.36 20.67
N ALA A 504 -4.92 -0.68 21.71
CA ALA A 504 -3.50 -0.36 21.86
C ALA A 504 -2.63 -1.63 21.95
N SER A 505 -3.06 -2.65 22.70
CA SER A 505 -2.31 -3.90 22.81
C SER A 505 -2.28 -4.70 21.50
N ARG A 506 -3.40 -4.75 20.75
CA ARG A 506 -3.43 -5.37 19.41
C ARG A 506 -2.49 -4.67 18.44
N MET A 507 -2.43 -3.36 18.49
CA MET A 507 -1.57 -2.57 17.63
C MET A 507 -0.10 -2.73 18.00
N LEU A 508 0.25 -2.74 19.29
CA LEU A 508 1.61 -3.04 19.75
C LEU A 508 2.04 -4.45 19.36
N ALA A 509 1.14 -5.42 19.40
CA ALA A 509 1.42 -6.78 18.95
C ALA A 509 1.73 -6.86 17.43
N MET A 510 1.15 -5.99 16.60
CA MET A 510 1.49 -5.91 15.18
C MET A 510 2.89 -5.35 14.91
N PHE A 511 3.46 -4.58 15.85
CA PHE A 511 4.82 -4.03 15.77
C PHE A 511 5.87 -4.80 16.55
N GLN A 512 5.45 -5.73 17.44
CA GLN A 512 6.38 -6.64 18.08
C GLN A 512 6.70 -7.77 17.10
N LYS A 513 8.00 -7.93 16.78
CA LYS A 513 8.47 -9.15 16.13
C LYS A 513 8.05 -10.33 17.02
N GLU A 514 7.33 -11.29 16.45
CA GLU A 514 7.28 -12.62 17.04
C GLU A 514 8.73 -13.08 17.19
N ALA A 515 9.11 -13.27 18.46
CA ALA A 515 10.44 -13.76 18.84
C ALA A 515 10.55 -15.25 18.50
#